data_45a6c5736fc6f175551de622db1d78d6
#
_entry.id   45a6c5736fc6f175551de622db1d78d6
#
_cell.length_a   1.000
_cell.length_b   1.000
_cell.length_c   1.000
_cell.angle_alpha   90.00
_cell.angle_beta   90.00
_cell.angle_gamma   90.00
#
_symmetry.space_group_name_H-M   'P 1'
#
loop_
_entity.id
_entity.type
_entity.pdbx_description
1 polymer ?
#
loop_
_entity_poly.entity_id
_entity_poly.type
_entity_poly.pdbx_seq_one_letter_code
_entity_poly.pdbx_strand_id
1 'polypeptide(L)'
;DCCRNALIDNLNTPDNDGMTYYVQIPDPALAGGNCSPDFGSYPSDGYLCIGFDQEIDWGVTDADGDSLVFSLINPFDEALGGPKPFPTCAWAGGYGLGNILGNLVQPPMSINSETGVISCHSEFLGVFVFSVMVKEYRDGIQIGEAVRDVQYKSLACVLDTPPQIVLEDSVQVYVSDEICVDMYVFDADGTDTIYLGVESVDFDL
;
A
#
# COMPACT_ATOMS: atom_id res chain seq x y z
N ASP A 1 1.72 -23.20 3.91
CA ASP A 1 2.43 -22.94 5.17
C ASP A 1 1.42 -22.59 6.25
N CYS A 2 1.54 -23.18 7.43
CA CYS A 2 0.73 -22.86 8.61
C CYS A 2 1.53 -21.92 9.50
N CYS A 3 1.03 -20.98 10.20
CA CYS A 3 -0.32 -20.53 10.39
C CYS A 3 -0.30 -18.99 10.31
N ARG A 4 -1.46 -18.36 10.14
CA ARG A 4 -1.55 -16.91 10.09
C ARG A 4 -1.39 -16.30 11.49
N ASN A 5 -1.21 -14.99 11.52
CA ASN A 5 -1.17 -14.26 12.78
C ASN A 5 -2.54 -14.35 13.49
N ALA A 6 -2.55 -14.88 14.72
CA ALA A 6 -3.75 -15.00 15.53
C ALA A 6 -4.46 -13.66 15.86
N LEU A 7 -3.78 -12.52 15.59
CA LEU A 7 -4.34 -11.19 15.82
C LEU A 7 -5.11 -10.64 14.61
N ILE A 8 -5.29 -11.41 13.54
CA ILE A 8 -6.08 -11.00 12.38
C ILE A 8 -7.55 -10.98 12.75
N ASP A 9 -8.18 -9.82 12.64
CA ASP A 9 -9.57 -9.58 13.08
C ASP A 9 -10.62 -9.99 12.05
N ASN A 10 -10.28 -9.97 10.77
CA ASN A 10 -11.23 -10.23 9.69
C ASN A 10 -11.30 -11.70 9.22
N LEU A 11 -10.54 -12.60 9.83
CA LEU A 11 -10.66 -14.05 9.61
C LEU A 11 -11.23 -14.76 10.83
N ASN A 12 -11.93 -15.87 10.60
CA ASN A 12 -12.64 -16.59 11.67
C ASN A 12 -11.70 -17.36 12.58
N THR A 13 -10.69 -18.02 12.00
CA THR A 13 -9.74 -18.88 12.72
C THR A 13 -8.29 -18.69 12.24
N PRO A 14 -7.76 -17.45 12.28
CA PRO A 14 -6.49 -17.15 11.63
C PRO A 14 -5.31 -17.98 12.16
N ASP A 15 -5.34 -18.38 13.40
CA ASP A 15 -4.34 -19.27 14.03
C ASP A 15 -4.37 -20.72 13.52
N ASN A 16 -5.44 -21.12 12.85
CA ASN A 16 -5.58 -22.43 12.20
C ASN A 16 -5.56 -22.34 10.68
N ASP A 17 -5.76 -21.12 10.12
CA ASP A 17 -5.73 -20.91 8.67
C ASP A 17 -4.29 -20.88 8.16
N GLY A 18 -4.05 -21.56 7.05
CA GLY A 18 -2.76 -21.54 6.38
C GLY A 18 -2.62 -20.40 5.39
N MET A 19 -1.55 -20.46 4.59
CA MET A 19 -1.28 -19.55 3.48
C MET A 19 -0.84 -20.34 2.27
N THR A 20 -1.36 -20.00 1.09
CA THR A 20 -0.91 -20.54 -0.17
C THR A 20 -0.32 -19.42 -1.02
N TYR A 21 0.97 -19.51 -1.28
CA TYR A 21 1.65 -18.64 -2.25
C TYR A 21 1.49 -19.27 -3.64
N TYR A 22 1.08 -18.46 -4.59
CA TYR A 22 0.79 -18.96 -5.91
C TYR A 22 1.31 -18.02 -7.00
N VAL A 23 1.96 -18.62 -7.98
CA VAL A 23 2.33 -18.01 -9.25
C VAL A 23 2.11 -19.03 -10.37
N GLN A 24 1.52 -18.60 -11.45
CA GLN A 24 1.39 -19.40 -12.66
C GLN A 24 2.54 -19.07 -13.61
N ILE A 25 3.33 -20.09 -13.92
CA ILE A 25 4.36 -20.00 -14.96
C ILE A 25 3.69 -20.38 -16.28
N PRO A 26 3.68 -19.48 -17.28
CA PRO A 26 3.03 -19.76 -18.56
C PRO A 26 3.76 -20.85 -19.35
N ASP A 27 3.04 -21.50 -20.27
CA ASP A 27 3.65 -22.41 -21.23
C ASP A 27 4.60 -21.59 -22.15
N PRO A 28 5.90 -21.95 -22.22
CA PRO A 28 6.85 -21.25 -23.09
C PRO A 28 6.45 -21.23 -24.58
N ALA A 29 5.64 -22.20 -25.01
CA ALA A 29 5.12 -22.21 -26.37
C ALA A 29 4.07 -21.11 -26.64
N LEU A 30 3.39 -20.62 -25.58
CA LEU A 30 2.40 -19.56 -25.67
C LEU A 30 3.00 -18.18 -25.40
N ALA A 31 3.89 -18.09 -24.42
CA ALA A 31 4.39 -16.81 -23.91
C ALA A 31 5.83 -16.49 -24.36
N GLY A 32 6.57 -17.43 -24.95
CA GLY A 32 8.00 -17.24 -25.23
C GLY A 32 8.80 -17.17 -23.94
N GLY A 33 9.58 -16.10 -23.75
CA GLY A 33 10.12 -15.72 -22.46
C GLY A 33 9.07 -14.93 -21.70
N ASN A 34 8.94 -15.15 -20.39
CA ASN A 34 8.06 -14.38 -19.52
C ASN A 34 8.66 -14.23 -18.12
N CYS A 35 8.62 -13.03 -17.60
CA CYS A 35 8.87 -12.72 -16.21
C CYS A 35 7.52 -12.53 -15.51
N SER A 36 7.36 -13.03 -14.32
CA SER A 36 6.12 -12.77 -13.55
C SER A 36 6.06 -11.31 -13.10
N PRO A 37 4.85 -10.76 -12.82
CA PRO A 37 4.70 -9.41 -12.30
C PRO A 37 5.57 -9.18 -11.06
N ASP A 38 6.30 -8.08 -11.04
CA ASP A 38 7.08 -7.64 -9.88
C ASP A 38 6.22 -6.73 -9.02
N PHE A 39 5.88 -7.19 -7.83
CA PHE A 39 5.14 -6.40 -6.83
C PHE A 39 6.02 -5.38 -6.10
N GLY A 40 7.30 -5.31 -6.41
CA GLY A 40 8.22 -4.42 -5.71
C GLY A 40 8.37 -4.72 -4.21
N SER A 41 8.87 -3.75 -3.50
CA SER A 41 9.00 -3.81 -2.03
C SER A 41 7.66 -3.54 -1.35
N TYR A 42 7.48 -4.04 -0.12
CA TYR A 42 6.39 -3.58 0.71
C TYR A 42 6.58 -2.09 1.03
N PRO A 43 5.49 -1.29 1.01
CA PRO A 43 5.54 0.08 1.50
C PRO A 43 6.11 0.11 2.93
N SER A 44 6.92 1.12 3.23
CA SER A 44 7.51 1.29 4.57
C SER A 44 6.45 1.56 5.65
N ASP A 45 5.31 2.05 5.25
CA ASP A 45 4.14 2.42 6.03
C ASP A 45 3.01 1.39 5.89
N GLY A 46 3.30 0.11 6.14
CA GLY A 46 2.33 -1.00 6.08
C GLY A 46 1.25 -0.95 7.17
N TYR A 47 0.63 0.21 7.37
CA TYR A 47 -0.47 0.45 8.29
C TYR A 47 -1.53 1.37 7.67
N LEU A 48 -2.73 1.33 8.24
CA LEU A 48 -3.85 2.20 7.91
C LEU A 48 -4.11 3.13 9.09
N CYS A 49 -4.41 4.38 8.79
CA CYS A 49 -4.83 5.35 9.79
C CYS A 49 -6.36 5.36 9.89
N ILE A 50 -6.92 5.15 11.08
CA ILE A 50 -8.38 5.21 11.27
C ILE A 50 -8.90 6.62 11.02
N GLY A 51 -10.07 6.70 10.35
CA GLY A 51 -10.75 7.95 10.06
C GLY A 51 -10.23 8.71 8.84
N PHE A 52 -9.32 8.11 8.05
CA PHE A 52 -8.76 8.74 6.85
C PHE A 52 -8.93 7.88 5.62
N ASP A 53 -9.21 8.53 4.49
CA ASP A 53 -9.13 7.91 3.18
C ASP A 53 -7.66 7.75 2.80
N GLN A 54 -7.28 6.56 2.37
CA GLN A 54 -5.90 6.23 2.04
C GLN A 54 -5.83 5.46 0.72
N GLU A 55 -4.71 5.62 0.05
CA GLU A 55 -4.37 4.84 -1.13
C GLU A 55 -3.09 4.04 -0.87
N ILE A 56 -3.07 2.79 -1.34
CA ILE A 56 -1.91 1.92 -1.29
C ILE A 56 -1.53 1.60 -2.73
N ASP A 57 -0.36 2.03 -3.13
CA ASP A 57 0.23 1.72 -4.43
C ASP A 57 1.51 0.92 -4.22
N TRP A 58 1.55 -0.28 -4.79
CA TRP A 58 2.75 -1.13 -4.72
C TRP A 58 3.66 -0.96 -5.95
N GLY A 59 3.27 -0.14 -6.91
CA GLY A 59 4.03 0.10 -8.13
C GLY A 59 4.33 -1.18 -8.90
N VAL A 60 3.33 -2.08 -9.01
CA VAL A 60 3.51 -3.37 -9.67
C VAL A 60 3.86 -3.15 -11.14
N THR A 61 4.92 -3.78 -11.59
CA THR A 61 5.42 -3.68 -12.97
C THR A 61 5.60 -5.06 -13.60
N ASP A 62 5.64 -5.07 -14.92
CA ASP A 62 5.98 -6.25 -15.69
C ASP A 62 7.20 -5.95 -16.58
N ALA A 63 8.23 -6.80 -16.51
CA ALA A 63 9.49 -6.59 -17.21
C ALA A 63 9.38 -6.81 -18.74
N ASP A 64 8.39 -7.61 -19.15
CA ASP A 64 8.15 -7.93 -20.57
C ASP A 64 7.14 -6.97 -21.19
N GLY A 65 6.52 -6.10 -20.40
CA GLY A 65 5.53 -5.10 -20.84
C GLY A 65 4.14 -5.68 -21.05
N ASP A 66 3.81 -6.77 -20.39
CA ASP A 66 2.49 -7.37 -20.44
C ASP A 66 1.44 -6.49 -19.73
N SER A 67 0.20 -6.58 -20.18
CA SER A 67 -0.90 -5.86 -19.55
C SER A 67 -1.31 -6.55 -18.25
N LEU A 68 -1.35 -5.79 -17.16
CA LEU A 68 -1.72 -6.29 -15.84
C LEU A 68 -3.17 -5.96 -15.50
N VAL A 69 -3.87 -6.93 -14.89
CA VAL A 69 -5.24 -6.74 -14.39
C VAL A 69 -5.29 -7.17 -12.93
N PHE A 70 -5.72 -6.24 -12.08
CA PHE A 70 -5.72 -6.38 -10.62
C PHE A 70 -7.09 -6.69 -10.06
N SER A 71 -7.14 -7.52 -9.02
CA SER A 71 -8.36 -7.79 -8.27
C SER A 71 -8.09 -8.16 -6.82
N LEU A 72 -8.98 -7.74 -5.91
CA LEU A 72 -9.04 -8.29 -4.55
C LEU A 72 -9.65 -9.68 -4.61
N ILE A 73 -9.10 -10.62 -3.87
CA ILE A 73 -9.61 -11.98 -3.75
C ILE A 73 -9.68 -12.42 -2.29
N ASN A 74 -10.41 -13.49 -2.02
CA ASN A 74 -10.37 -14.14 -0.72
C ASN A 74 -8.96 -14.69 -0.45
N PRO A 75 -8.39 -14.47 0.75
CA PRO A 75 -7.12 -15.08 1.12
C PRO A 75 -7.17 -16.60 0.99
N PHE A 76 -6.14 -17.16 0.39
CA PHE A 76 -6.05 -18.62 0.28
C PHE A 76 -5.62 -19.24 1.60
N ASP A 77 -6.27 -20.35 1.94
CA ASP A 77 -5.87 -21.24 3.00
C ASP A 77 -4.81 -22.25 2.50
N GLU A 78 -4.39 -23.16 3.35
CA GLU A 78 -3.41 -24.19 3.02
C GLU A 78 -3.94 -25.14 1.94
N ALA A 79 -3.29 -25.15 0.78
CA ALA A 79 -3.69 -26.01 -0.35
C ALA A 79 -3.17 -27.43 -0.28
N LEU A 80 -2.28 -27.76 0.69
CA LEU A 80 -1.65 -29.07 0.87
C LEU A 80 -1.07 -29.69 -0.43
N GLY A 81 -0.63 -28.83 -1.36
CA GLY A 81 -0.10 -29.24 -2.66
C GLY A 81 -1.16 -29.69 -3.67
N GLY A 82 -2.45 -29.47 -3.38
CA GLY A 82 -3.55 -29.76 -4.30
C GLY A 82 -3.62 -28.75 -5.47
N PRO A 83 -4.29 -29.14 -6.57
CA PRO A 83 -4.53 -28.24 -7.70
C PRO A 83 -5.60 -27.19 -7.37
N LYS A 84 -5.71 -26.16 -8.23
CA LYS A 84 -6.84 -25.23 -8.17
C LYS A 84 -8.20 -25.93 -8.34
N PRO A 85 -9.28 -25.39 -7.76
CA PRO A 85 -9.31 -24.17 -6.95
C PRO A 85 -8.73 -24.40 -5.54
N PHE A 86 -7.94 -23.43 -5.07
CA PHE A 86 -7.42 -23.49 -3.71
C PHE A 86 -8.49 -23.20 -2.67
N PRO A 87 -8.44 -23.80 -1.48
CA PRO A 87 -9.31 -23.43 -0.37
C PRO A 87 -9.06 -21.97 0.02
N THR A 88 -10.08 -21.31 0.54
CA THR A 88 -9.99 -19.93 1.03
C THR A 88 -10.28 -19.87 2.51
N CYS A 89 -9.63 -18.95 3.20
CA CYS A 89 -9.92 -18.68 4.61
C CYS A 89 -11.36 -18.24 4.79
N ALA A 90 -11.95 -18.60 5.92
CA ALA A 90 -13.30 -18.17 6.28
C ALA A 90 -13.25 -16.78 6.91
N TRP A 91 -14.08 -15.85 6.43
CA TRP A 91 -14.22 -14.54 7.01
C TRP A 91 -14.87 -14.59 8.40
N ALA A 92 -14.40 -13.77 9.30
CA ALA A 92 -15.08 -13.55 10.58
C ALA A 92 -16.44 -12.87 10.38
N GLY A 93 -17.33 -12.98 11.36
CA GLY A 93 -18.66 -12.41 11.27
C GLY A 93 -18.63 -10.90 11.03
N GLY A 94 -19.29 -10.44 9.96
CA GLY A 94 -19.29 -9.05 9.57
C GLY A 94 -18.23 -8.65 8.55
N TYR A 95 -17.34 -9.54 8.20
CA TYR A 95 -16.29 -9.32 7.19
C TYR A 95 -16.53 -10.14 5.92
N GLY A 96 -15.88 -9.76 4.85
CA GLY A 96 -15.95 -10.43 3.56
C GLY A 96 -15.21 -9.65 2.49
N LEU A 97 -15.12 -10.21 1.28
CA LEU A 97 -14.40 -9.57 0.18
C LEU A 97 -14.94 -8.16 -0.17
N GLY A 98 -16.26 -7.94 -0.06
CA GLY A 98 -16.87 -6.62 -0.22
C GLY A 98 -16.86 -5.76 1.04
N ASN A 99 -16.20 -6.23 2.13
CA ASN A 99 -16.23 -5.60 3.44
C ASN A 99 -15.02 -6.03 4.29
N ILE A 100 -13.82 -5.85 3.73
CA ILE A 100 -12.56 -6.34 4.31
C ILE A 100 -12.25 -5.67 5.66
N LEU A 101 -12.58 -4.38 5.79
CA LEU A 101 -12.27 -3.55 6.98
C LEU A 101 -13.45 -3.40 7.95
N GLY A 102 -14.60 -4.02 7.69
CA GLY A 102 -15.76 -4.04 8.56
C GLY A 102 -17.02 -3.38 7.97
N ASN A 103 -18.20 -3.79 8.44
CA ASN A 103 -19.52 -3.46 7.85
C ASN A 103 -19.91 -1.99 7.84
N LEU A 104 -19.31 -1.18 8.68
CA LEU A 104 -19.68 0.23 8.82
C LEU A 104 -18.83 1.15 7.95
N VAL A 105 -17.75 0.62 7.38
CA VAL A 105 -16.80 1.42 6.59
C VAL A 105 -17.36 1.66 5.20
N GLN A 106 -17.46 2.93 4.82
CA GLN A 106 -17.91 3.36 3.49
C GLN A 106 -17.03 4.52 3.00
N PRO A 107 -16.46 4.45 1.79
CA PRO A 107 -16.59 3.35 0.81
C PRO A 107 -15.82 2.08 1.23
N PRO A 108 -16.19 0.91 0.76
CA PRO A 108 -15.45 -0.32 1.02
C PRO A 108 -14.07 -0.27 0.34
N MET A 109 -13.12 -1.04 0.90
CA MET A 109 -11.82 -1.22 0.24
C MET A 109 -12.02 -1.72 -1.20
N SER A 110 -11.36 -1.08 -2.13
CA SER A 110 -11.44 -1.38 -3.56
C SER A 110 -10.06 -1.30 -4.21
N ILE A 111 -9.93 -1.94 -5.36
CA ILE A 111 -8.71 -1.89 -6.16
C ILE A 111 -9.04 -1.42 -7.57
N ASN A 112 -8.24 -0.52 -8.10
CA ASN A 112 -8.32 -0.15 -9.51
C ASN A 112 -7.77 -1.30 -10.35
N SER A 113 -8.58 -1.85 -11.25
CA SER A 113 -8.21 -3.03 -12.03
C SER A 113 -7.10 -2.79 -13.05
N GLU A 114 -6.81 -1.53 -13.40
CA GLU A 114 -5.80 -1.17 -14.40
C GLU A 114 -4.49 -0.72 -13.74
N THR A 115 -4.58 0.03 -12.63
CA THR A 115 -3.40 0.61 -11.96
C THR A 115 -2.93 -0.21 -10.77
N GLY A 116 -3.79 -1.04 -10.18
CA GLY A 116 -3.49 -1.77 -8.95
C GLY A 116 -3.55 -0.93 -7.67
N VAL A 117 -3.87 0.37 -7.78
CA VAL A 117 -4.03 1.24 -6.60
C VAL A 117 -5.24 0.79 -5.78
N ILE A 118 -5.02 0.55 -4.51
CA ILE A 118 -6.05 0.17 -3.54
C ILE A 118 -6.49 1.42 -2.81
N SER A 119 -7.79 1.73 -2.87
CA SER A 119 -8.40 2.79 -2.07
C SER A 119 -9.09 2.17 -0.86
N CYS A 120 -8.85 2.71 0.32
CA CYS A 120 -9.42 2.19 1.55
C CYS A 120 -9.66 3.29 2.59
N HIS A 121 -10.59 2.98 3.50
CA HIS A 121 -10.89 3.77 4.69
C HIS A 121 -11.09 2.80 5.85
N SER A 122 -10.43 3.00 6.97
CA SER A 122 -10.60 2.19 8.16
C SER A 122 -11.16 3.02 9.31
N GLU A 123 -12.17 2.49 10.01
CA GLU A 123 -12.72 3.12 11.22
C GLU A 123 -12.36 2.35 12.50
N PHE A 124 -11.76 1.17 12.36
CA PHE A 124 -11.48 0.27 13.47
C PHE A 124 -9.99 0.01 13.61
N LEU A 125 -9.53 0.01 14.85
CA LEU A 125 -8.21 -0.54 15.19
C LEU A 125 -8.23 -2.04 14.93
N GLY A 126 -7.14 -2.58 14.40
CA GLY A 126 -7.06 -4.02 14.18
C GLY A 126 -5.97 -4.45 13.22
N VAL A 127 -5.99 -5.73 12.91
CA VAL A 127 -5.12 -6.35 11.92
C VAL A 127 -6.00 -6.99 10.86
N PHE A 128 -5.87 -6.55 9.63
CA PHE A 128 -6.70 -7.01 8.51
C PHE A 128 -5.84 -7.66 7.44
N VAL A 129 -6.29 -8.81 6.96
CA VAL A 129 -5.67 -9.49 5.82
C VAL A 129 -6.50 -9.28 4.56
N PHE A 130 -5.84 -9.16 3.44
CA PHE A 130 -6.44 -9.21 2.11
C PHE A 130 -5.44 -9.75 1.09
N SER A 131 -5.95 -10.23 -0.02
CA SER A 131 -5.12 -10.77 -1.09
C SER A 131 -5.39 -10.08 -2.40
N VAL A 132 -4.33 -9.78 -3.13
CA VAL A 132 -4.37 -9.20 -4.47
C VAL A 132 -3.93 -10.24 -5.47
N MET A 133 -4.75 -10.47 -6.47
CA MET A 133 -4.42 -11.25 -7.66
C MET A 133 -4.07 -10.30 -8.79
N VAL A 134 -2.95 -10.56 -9.44
CA VAL A 134 -2.52 -9.89 -10.66
C VAL A 134 -2.54 -10.93 -11.78
N LYS A 135 -3.23 -10.63 -12.86
CA LYS A 135 -3.26 -11.43 -14.08
C LYS A 135 -2.49 -10.73 -15.18
N GLU A 136 -1.66 -11.48 -15.89
CA GLU A 136 -0.86 -11.03 -17.03
C GLU A 136 -1.56 -11.36 -18.33
N TYR A 137 -1.57 -10.40 -19.25
CA TYR A 137 -2.16 -10.57 -20.59
C TYR A 137 -1.19 -10.09 -21.64
N ARG A 138 -0.95 -10.97 -22.63
CA ARG A 138 -0.20 -10.66 -23.85
C ARG A 138 -1.12 -10.85 -25.05
N ASP A 139 -1.25 -9.82 -25.88
CA ASP A 139 -2.16 -9.82 -27.03
C ASP A 139 -3.61 -10.21 -26.68
N GLY A 140 -4.07 -9.82 -25.49
CA GLY A 140 -5.41 -10.13 -24.97
C GLY A 140 -5.62 -11.54 -24.46
N ILE A 141 -4.58 -12.38 -24.44
CA ILE A 141 -4.60 -13.74 -23.90
C ILE A 141 -3.99 -13.75 -22.51
N GLN A 142 -4.69 -14.28 -21.53
CA GLN A 142 -4.11 -14.49 -20.19
C GLN A 142 -2.99 -15.51 -20.28
N ILE A 143 -1.78 -15.13 -19.87
CA ILE A 143 -0.59 -15.96 -19.88
C ILE A 143 -0.14 -16.35 -18.48
N GLY A 144 -0.38 -15.51 -17.49
CA GLY A 144 0.06 -15.75 -16.13
C GLY A 144 -0.89 -15.17 -15.07
N GLU A 145 -0.65 -15.53 -13.84
CA GLU A 145 -1.25 -14.89 -12.67
C GLU A 145 -0.38 -15.09 -11.43
N ALA A 146 -0.36 -14.11 -10.57
CA ALA A 146 0.33 -14.13 -9.29
C ALA A 146 -0.58 -13.61 -8.18
N VAL A 147 -0.40 -14.13 -6.97
CA VAL A 147 -1.17 -13.70 -5.80
C VAL A 147 -0.23 -13.27 -4.69
N ARG A 148 -0.48 -12.07 -4.17
CA ARG A 148 0.15 -11.55 -2.95
C ARG A 148 -0.89 -11.46 -1.85
N ASP A 149 -0.57 -12.07 -0.72
CA ASP A 149 -1.34 -12.02 0.51
C ASP A 149 -0.64 -11.06 1.49
N VAL A 150 -1.38 -10.13 2.06
CA VAL A 150 -0.83 -9.09 2.92
C VAL A 150 -1.69 -8.86 4.14
N GLN A 151 -1.05 -8.43 5.23
CA GLN A 151 -1.76 -7.96 6.40
C GLN A 151 -1.32 -6.54 6.76
N TYR A 152 -2.28 -5.71 7.07
CA TYR A 152 -2.08 -4.32 7.50
C TYR A 152 -2.62 -4.13 8.91
N LYS A 153 -1.92 -3.30 9.69
CA LYS A 153 -2.45 -2.81 10.96
C LYS A 153 -3.22 -1.53 10.73
N SER A 154 -4.40 -1.42 11.31
CA SER A 154 -5.13 -0.16 11.39
C SER A 154 -4.91 0.46 12.77
N LEU A 155 -4.41 1.68 12.79
CA LEU A 155 -3.91 2.39 13.97
C LEU A 155 -4.57 3.75 14.10
N ALA A 156 -4.60 4.28 15.33
CA ALA A 156 -4.88 5.69 15.56
C ALA A 156 -3.60 6.48 15.22
N CYS A 157 -3.60 7.13 14.05
CA CYS A 157 -2.48 7.98 13.65
C CYS A 157 -2.66 9.39 14.24
N VAL A 158 -1.56 9.98 14.65
CA VAL A 158 -1.50 11.42 14.85
C VAL A 158 -1.17 12.03 13.48
N LEU A 159 -1.97 12.99 13.02
CA LEU A 159 -1.63 13.72 11.81
C LEU A 159 -0.42 14.57 12.12
N ASP A 160 0.64 14.28 11.41
CA ASP A 160 1.84 15.09 11.38
C ASP A 160 1.66 16.16 10.30
N THR A 161 1.64 17.43 10.70
CA THR A 161 1.61 18.53 9.76
C THR A 161 3.04 19.01 9.53
N PRO A 162 3.49 19.11 8.27
CA PRO A 162 4.86 19.55 8.02
C PRO A 162 5.10 20.96 8.56
N PRO A 163 6.30 21.26 9.10
CA PRO A 163 6.64 22.56 9.61
C PRO A 163 6.53 23.63 8.52
N GLN A 164 6.08 24.79 8.92
CA GLN A 164 5.91 25.92 8.02
C GLN A 164 7.01 26.96 8.25
N ILE A 165 7.52 27.51 7.15
CA ILE A 165 8.48 28.60 7.16
C ILE A 165 7.78 29.85 6.64
N VAL A 166 7.79 30.90 7.41
CA VAL A 166 7.27 32.21 7.02
C VAL A 166 8.42 33.18 6.97
N LEU A 167 8.68 33.71 5.79
CA LEU A 167 9.68 34.77 5.55
C LEU A 167 9.17 35.72 4.48
N GLU A 168 9.80 36.87 4.35
CA GLU A 168 9.48 37.82 3.28
C GLU A 168 9.98 37.28 1.93
N ASP A 169 9.15 37.38 0.89
CA ASP A 169 9.44 36.87 -0.45
C ASP A 169 10.61 37.61 -1.13
N SER A 170 10.85 38.88 -0.75
CA SER A 170 11.93 39.72 -1.29
C SER A 170 12.31 40.84 -0.36
N VAL A 171 13.61 41.13 -0.29
CA VAL A 171 14.16 42.27 0.47
C VAL A 171 14.92 43.16 -0.51
N GLN A 172 14.64 44.48 -0.47
CA GLN A 172 15.40 45.49 -1.25
C GLN A 172 16.51 46.06 -0.37
N VAL A 173 17.73 45.99 -0.85
CA VAL A 173 18.92 46.47 -0.14
C VAL A 173 19.82 47.29 -1.06
N TYR A 174 20.64 48.19 -0.50
CA TYR A 174 21.69 48.87 -1.24
C TYR A 174 22.99 48.09 -1.17
N VAL A 175 23.86 48.33 -2.13
CA VAL A 175 25.20 47.72 -2.15
C VAL A 175 25.96 48.08 -0.86
N SER A 176 26.47 47.05 -0.18
CA SER A 176 27.18 47.12 1.10
C SER A 176 26.30 47.17 2.36
N ASP A 177 25.00 47.01 2.23
CA ASP A 177 24.14 46.84 3.41
C ASP A 177 24.29 45.44 3.99
N GLU A 178 24.24 45.33 5.31
CA GLU A 178 24.09 44.08 6.00
C GLU A 178 22.62 43.64 5.94
N ILE A 179 22.34 42.46 5.46
CA ILE A 179 20.98 41.95 5.30
C ILE A 179 20.67 41.03 6.47
N CYS A 180 19.68 41.42 7.27
CA CYS A 180 19.07 40.56 8.28
C CYS A 180 17.62 40.30 7.89
N VAL A 181 17.25 39.00 7.77
CA VAL A 181 15.87 38.59 7.47
C VAL A 181 15.32 37.82 8.66
N ASP A 182 14.20 38.29 9.18
CA ASP A 182 13.49 37.55 10.22
C ASP A 182 12.72 36.36 9.59
N MET A 183 12.97 35.17 10.13
CA MET A 183 12.32 33.97 9.69
C MET A 183 11.54 33.37 10.87
N TYR A 184 10.28 33.06 10.64
CA TYR A 184 9.46 32.37 11.61
C TYR A 184 9.22 30.94 11.14
N VAL A 185 9.55 30.00 12.02
CA VAL A 185 9.32 28.58 11.76
C VAL A 185 8.43 28.04 12.86
N PHE A 186 7.38 27.37 12.47
CA PHE A 186 6.47 26.75 13.43
C PHE A 186 5.91 25.44 12.87
N ASP A 187 5.61 24.54 13.81
CA ASP A 187 4.89 23.32 13.56
C ASP A 187 3.54 23.42 14.26
N ALA A 188 2.46 23.07 13.53
CA ALA A 188 1.11 23.17 14.06
C ALA A 188 0.83 22.12 15.15
N ASP A 189 1.55 21.01 15.14
CA ASP A 189 1.35 19.90 16.09
C ASP A 189 2.06 20.17 17.41
N GLY A 190 3.05 21.04 17.43
CA GLY A 190 3.70 21.54 18.64
C GLY A 190 4.50 20.51 19.43
N THR A 191 4.65 19.31 18.92
CA THR A 191 5.36 18.18 19.57
C THR A 191 6.70 17.85 18.95
N ASP A 192 6.96 18.36 17.76
CA ASP A 192 8.12 17.99 16.97
C ASP A 192 9.31 18.93 17.15
N THR A 193 10.50 18.38 17.00
CA THR A 193 11.73 19.15 17.01
C THR A 193 12.09 19.57 15.58
N ILE A 194 12.05 20.87 15.32
CA ILE A 194 12.37 21.43 14.01
C ILE A 194 13.89 21.64 13.91
N TYR A 195 14.51 21.11 12.85
CA TYR A 195 15.89 21.37 12.50
C TYR A 195 15.95 22.31 11.30
N LEU A 196 16.61 23.45 11.45
CA LEU A 196 16.84 24.39 10.38
C LEU A 196 18.22 24.20 9.77
N GLY A 197 18.27 24.05 8.46
CA GLY A 197 19.50 24.10 7.68
C GLY A 197 19.40 25.21 6.63
N VAL A 198 20.48 25.91 6.37
CA VAL A 198 20.59 26.88 5.28
C VAL A 198 21.62 26.37 4.30
N GLU A 199 21.21 26.13 3.08
CA GLU A 199 22.12 25.87 1.96
C GLU A 199 22.08 27.09 1.03
N SER A 200 23.23 27.76 0.83
CA SER A 200 23.37 28.81 -0.17
C SER A 200 24.02 28.24 -1.41
N VAL A 201 23.34 28.32 -2.53
CA VAL A 201 23.92 28.10 -3.87
C VAL A 201 24.28 29.49 -4.39
N ASP A 202 25.59 29.78 -4.38
CA ASP A 202 26.22 30.94 -5.02
C ASP A 202 25.69 32.33 -4.62
N PHE A 203 26.26 32.87 -3.54
CA PHE A 203 26.57 34.30 -3.52
C PHE A 203 28.08 34.45 -3.85
N ASP A 204 28.42 34.55 -5.11
CA ASP A 204 29.68 35.14 -5.53
C ASP A 204 29.57 36.67 -5.23
N LEU A 205 30.32 37.12 -4.22
CA LEU A 205 30.54 38.52 -3.91
C LEU A 205 31.67 39.08 -4.79
#